data_2aaf4efc75963fe7f266324b7b456b00
#
_entry.id   2aaf4efc75963fe7f266324b7b456b00
#
_cell.length_a   1.000
_cell.length_b   1.000
_cell.length_c   1.000
_cell.angle_alpha   90.00
_cell.angle_beta   90.00
_cell.angle_gamma   90.00
#
_symmetry.space_group_name_H-M   'P 1'
#
loop_
_entity.id
_entity.type
_entity.pdbx_description
1 polymer ?
#
loop_
_entity_poly.entity_id
_entity_poly.type
_entity_poly.pdbx_seq_one_letter_code
_entity_poly.pdbx_strand_id
1 'polypeptide(L)'
;MKSMTLKRFIAASLAGISLVAAASAFSAVAVIVHPNNTNSLTQSDITRIFLGKKKSFPDGADAIPVDQKEGSAARSAFVGTILKKNDQQIKAYWAQLLFTGKGTPPKEVGAGSDVKKLVSENPALIGYIDAADADGSVKVVHQF
;
A
#
# COMPACT_ATOMS: atom_id res chain seq x y z
N MET A 1 -35.36 53.46 52.40
CA MET A 1 -35.11 52.04 52.27
C MET A 1 -34.93 51.68 50.77
N LYS A 2 -33.76 51.49 50.36
CA LYS A 2 -33.45 51.14 48.94
C LYS A 2 -33.03 49.68 48.86
N SER A 3 -33.85 48.88 48.24
CA SER A 3 -33.52 47.50 47.97
C SER A 3 -32.53 47.42 46.78
N MET A 4 -31.33 46.96 47.01
CA MET A 4 -30.35 46.71 45.96
C MET A 4 -30.63 45.34 45.35
N THR A 5 -31.08 45.38 44.13
CA THR A 5 -31.29 44.17 43.35
C THR A 5 -29.95 43.70 42.77
N LEU A 6 -29.43 42.65 43.34
CA LEU A 6 -28.18 41.98 42.85
C LEU A 6 -28.49 41.19 41.61
N LYS A 7 -28.12 41.73 40.47
CA LYS A 7 -28.16 40.94 39.19
C LYS A 7 -27.02 39.98 39.15
N ARG A 8 -27.32 38.71 39.33
CA ARG A 8 -26.39 37.61 39.11
C ARG A 8 -26.25 37.40 37.61
N PHE A 9 -25.08 37.75 37.08
CA PHE A 9 -24.67 37.32 35.74
C PHE A 9 -24.19 35.88 35.84
N ILE A 10 -24.97 34.96 35.29
CA ILE A 10 -24.52 33.57 35.07
C ILE A 10 -23.80 33.58 33.74
N ALA A 11 -22.48 33.55 33.81
CA ALA A 11 -21.65 33.27 32.63
C ALA A 11 -21.70 31.78 32.36
N ALA A 12 -22.48 31.42 31.36
CA ALA A 12 -22.46 30.05 30.85
C ALA A 12 -21.20 29.84 29.99
N SER A 13 -20.19 29.24 30.59
CA SER A 13 -19.04 28.74 29.83
C SER A 13 -19.47 27.52 29.01
N LEU A 14 -19.74 27.71 27.73
CA LEU A 14 -19.78 26.60 26.78
C LEU A 14 -18.35 26.14 26.54
N ALA A 15 -17.93 25.13 27.29
CA ALA A 15 -16.75 24.36 26.95
C ALA A 15 -17.06 23.57 25.68
N GLY A 16 -16.66 24.11 24.53
CA GLY A 16 -16.68 23.40 23.27
C GLY A 16 -15.73 22.23 23.35
N ILE A 17 -16.26 21.04 23.55
CA ILE A 17 -15.49 19.79 23.36
C ILE A 17 -15.29 19.66 21.86
N SER A 18 -14.15 20.13 21.36
CA SER A 18 -13.71 19.82 20.02
C SER A 18 -13.38 18.33 20.00
N LEU A 19 -14.33 17.55 19.52
CA LEU A 19 -14.10 16.14 19.20
C LEU A 19 -13.18 16.11 17.99
N VAL A 20 -11.88 16.05 18.24
CA VAL A 20 -10.90 15.74 17.19
C VAL A 20 -11.14 14.29 16.84
N ALA A 21 -11.95 14.03 15.83
CA ALA A 21 -12.02 12.74 15.20
C ALA A 21 -10.63 12.48 14.60
N ALA A 22 -9.82 11.67 15.29
CA ALA A 22 -8.66 11.09 14.67
C ALA A 22 -9.17 10.19 13.55
N ALA A 23 -9.26 10.74 12.34
CA ALA A 23 -9.43 9.94 11.15
C ALA A 23 -8.24 9.01 11.10
N SER A 24 -8.46 7.70 11.32
CA SER A 24 -7.49 6.68 11.00
C SER A 24 -7.24 6.81 9.50
N ALA A 25 -6.18 7.54 9.14
CA ALA A 25 -5.74 7.62 7.76
C ALA A 25 -5.24 6.24 7.39
N PHE A 26 -6.11 5.41 6.76
CA PHE A 26 -5.64 4.27 5.99
C PHE A 26 -4.80 4.85 4.88
N SER A 27 -3.48 4.72 5.00
CA SER A 27 -2.58 5.12 3.93
C SER A 27 -2.90 4.28 2.71
N ALA A 28 -3.35 4.92 1.63
CA ALA A 28 -3.53 4.26 0.36
C ALA A 28 -2.20 3.65 -0.08
N VAL A 29 -2.26 2.49 -0.71
CA VAL A 29 -1.11 1.80 -1.28
C VAL A 29 -1.14 1.95 -2.80
N ALA A 30 -0.01 2.32 -3.38
CA ALA A 30 0.16 2.46 -4.81
C ALA A 30 1.03 1.33 -5.36
N VAL A 31 0.56 0.65 -6.39
CA VAL A 31 1.37 -0.26 -7.20
C VAL A 31 2.12 0.57 -8.22
N ILE A 32 3.43 0.39 -8.27
CA ILE A 32 4.35 1.22 -9.04
C ILE A 32 5.16 0.41 -10.04
N VAL A 33 5.46 1.04 -11.16
CA VAL A 33 6.37 0.57 -12.21
C VAL A 33 7.33 1.69 -12.59
N HIS A 34 8.33 1.36 -13.41
CA HIS A 34 9.26 2.35 -13.95
C HIS A 34 8.50 3.41 -14.78
N PRO A 35 8.93 4.68 -14.78
CA PRO A 35 8.26 5.75 -15.52
C PRO A 35 8.10 5.49 -17.03
N ASN A 36 9.03 4.76 -17.62
CA ASN A 36 9.00 4.40 -19.05
C ASN A 36 8.08 3.22 -19.37
N ASN A 37 7.50 2.58 -18.37
CA ASN A 37 6.54 1.52 -18.58
C ASN A 37 5.21 2.11 -19.04
N THR A 38 4.76 1.75 -20.22
CA THR A 38 3.52 2.26 -20.84
C THR A 38 2.32 1.35 -20.64
N ASN A 39 2.50 0.22 -19.94
CA ASN A 39 1.42 -0.74 -19.73
C ASN A 39 0.32 -0.19 -18.82
N SER A 40 -0.91 -0.52 -19.16
CA SER A 40 -2.05 -0.42 -18.27
C SER A 40 -2.27 -1.77 -17.62
N LEU A 41 -2.31 -1.82 -16.28
CA LEU A 41 -2.45 -3.05 -15.52
C LEU A 41 -3.80 -3.08 -14.81
N THR A 42 -4.52 -4.18 -14.97
CA THR A 42 -5.69 -4.47 -14.15
C THR A 42 -5.25 -5.05 -12.81
N GLN A 43 -6.15 -5.03 -11.82
CA GLN A 43 -5.89 -5.71 -10.55
C GLN A 43 -5.58 -7.20 -10.75
N SER A 44 -6.26 -7.84 -11.71
CA SER A 44 -6.00 -9.24 -12.08
C SER A 44 -4.59 -9.44 -12.61
N ASP A 45 -4.07 -8.54 -13.46
CA ASP A 45 -2.70 -8.61 -13.96
C ASP A 45 -1.69 -8.53 -12.81
N ILE A 46 -1.89 -7.58 -11.90
CA ILE A 46 -1.03 -7.38 -10.73
C ILE A 46 -1.04 -8.64 -9.85
N THR A 47 -2.23 -9.16 -9.53
CA THR A 47 -2.37 -10.38 -8.73
C THR A 47 -1.62 -11.56 -9.36
N ARG A 48 -1.77 -11.76 -10.66
CA ARG A 48 -1.10 -12.86 -11.38
C ARG A 48 0.42 -12.72 -11.40
N ILE A 49 0.92 -11.51 -11.57
CA ILE A 49 2.37 -11.23 -11.53
C ILE A 49 2.93 -11.54 -10.15
N PHE A 50 2.31 -11.02 -9.09
CA PHE A 50 2.78 -11.23 -7.72
C PHE A 50 2.59 -12.66 -7.20
N LEU A 51 1.68 -13.43 -7.77
CA LEU A 51 1.52 -14.85 -7.46
C LEU A 51 2.33 -15.79 -8.36
N GLY A 52 3.17 -15.23 -9.23
CA GLY A 52 4.03 -16.01 -10.12
C GLY A 52 3.30 -16.71 -11.28
N LYS A 53 2.03 -16.35 -11.52
CA LYS A 53 1.20 -16.91 -12.60
C LYS A 53 1.43 -16.23 -13.95
N LYS A 54 2.02 -15.05 -13.93
CA LYS A 54 2.37 -14.26 -15.12
C LYS A 54 3.73 -13.61 -14.89
N LYS A 55 4.62 -13.73 -15.87
CA LYS A 55 6.01 -13.26 -15.80
C LYS A 55 6.31 -12.09 -16.73
N SER A 56 5.28 -11.57 -17.38
CA SER A 56 5.42 -10.45 -18.32
C SER A 56 4.32 -9.43 -18.15
N PHE A 57 4.64 -8.19 -18.51
CA PHE A 57 3.65 -7.15 -18.71
C PHE A 57 2.79 -7.43 -19.96
N PRO A 58 1.65 -6.73 -20.16
CA PRO A 58 0.82 -6.93 -21.33
C PRO A 58 1.53 -6.76 -22.68
N ASP A 59 2.57 -5.93 -22.75
CA ASP A 59 3.39 -5.71 -23.94
C ASP A 59 4.43 -6.82 -24.20
N GLY A 60 4.51 -7.82 -23.31
CA GLY A 60 5.45 -8.93 -23.39
C GLY A 60 6.80 -8.70 -22.71
N ALA A 61 7.09 -7.50 -22.23
CA ALA A 61 8.30 -7.24 -21.45
C ALA A 61 8.26 -7.97 -20.11
N ASP A 62 9.44 -8.33 -19.58
CA ASP A 62 9.54 -9.02 -18.30
C ASP A 62 8.94 -8.21 -17.16
N ALA A 63 8.16 -8.86 -16.31
CA ALA A 63 7.61 -8.31 -15.08
C ALA A 63 8.15 -9.09 -13.88
N ILE A 64 8.98 -8.43 -13.10
CA ILE A 64 9.63 -9.00 -11.91
C ILE A 64 9.08 -8.31 -10.67
N PRO A 65 8.23 -8.98 -9.88
CA PRO A 65 7.71 -8.40 -8.66
C PRO A 65 8.77 -8.34 -7.57
N VAL A 66 8.79 -7.24 -6.82
CA VAL A 66 9.57 -7.07 -5.59
C VAL A 66 8.63 -6.80 -4.44
N ASP A 67 8.98 -7.30 -3.27
CA ASP A 67 8.14 -7.28 -2.08
C ASP A 67 8.79 -6.46 -0.97
N GLN A 68 7.98 -5.92 -0.08
CA GLN A 68 8.46 -5.32 1.16
C GLN A 68 8.70 -6.39 2.21
N LYS A 69 9.52 -6.05 3.20
CA LYS A 69 9.78 -6.93 4.34
C LYS A 69 8.48 -7.29 5.07
N GLU A 70 8.46 -8.47 5.64
CA GLU A 70 7.38 -8.93 6.52
C GLU A 70 7.17 -7.95 7.68
N GLY A 71 5.91 -7.70 8.04
CA GLY A 71 5.53 -6.73 9.07
C GLY A 71 5.31 -5.30 8.57
N SER A 72 5.63 -5.00 7.32
CA SER A 72 5.29 -3.72 6.69
C SER A 72 3.77 -3.56 6.59
N ALA A 73 3.25 -2.39 6.99
CA ALA A 73 1.82 -2.08 6.88
C ALA A 73 1.34 -2.10 5.43
N ALA A 74 2.14 -1.58 4.50
CA ALA A 74 1.84 -1.61 3.07
C ALA A 74 1.78 -3.04 2.53
N ARG A 75 2.67 -3.92 3.00
CA ARG A 75 2.64 -5.34 2.63
C ARG A 75 1.37 -6.02 3.11
N SER A 76 0.99 -5.84 4.37
CA SER A 76 -0.24 -6.42 4.91
C SER A 76 -1.47 -5.96 4.13
N ALA A 77 -1.55 -4.67 3.79
CA ALA A 77 -2.63 -4.12 2.99
C ALA A 77 -2.64 -4.69 1.57
N PHE A 78 -1.47 -4.80 0.93
CA PHE A 78 -1.33 -5.36 -0.41
C PHE A 78 -1.74 -6.84 -0.46
N VAL A 79 -1.21 -7.65 0.45
CA VAL A 79 -1.54 -9.08 0.54
C VAL A 79 -3.02 -9.29 0.79
N GLY A 80 -3.62 -8.52 1.70
CA GLY A 80 -5.05 -8.62 2.04
C GLY A 80 -5.97 -8.16 0.91
N THR A 81 -5.67 -7.01 0.30
CA THR A 81 -6.58 -6.39 -0.68
C THR A 81 -6.37 -6.92 -2.10
N ILE A 82 -5.13 -7.03 -2.55
CA ILE A 82 -4.81 -7.45 -3.92
C ILE A 82 -4.71 -8.96 -4.05
N LEU A 83 -3.94 -9.60 -3.18
CA LEU A 83 -3.75 -11.05 -3.23
C LEU A 83 -4.87 -11.82 -2.53
N LYS A 84 -5.70 -11.14 -1.75
CA LYS A 84 -6.84 -11.71 -1.00
C LYS A 84 -6.42 -12.87 -0.10
N LYS A 85 -5.29 -12.70 0.58
CA LYS A 85 -4.67 -13.67 1.48
C LYS A 85 -4.23 -12.99 2.76
N ASN A 86 -4.04 -13.77 3.83
CA ASN A 86 -3.31 -13.33 5.02
C ASN A 86 -1.86 -13.82 4.97
N ASP A 87 -1.05 -13.43 5.96
CA ASP A 87 0.36 -13.79 6.00
C ASP A 87 0.60 -15.31 6.04
N GLN A 88 -0.23 -16.06 6.75
CA GLN A 88 -0.13 -17.53 6.80
C GLN A 88 -0.47 -18.16 5.46
N GLN A 89 -1.51 -17.67 4.81
CA GLN A 89 -1.94 -18.19 3.50
C GLN A 89 -0.90 -17.91 2.42
N ILE A 90 -0.29 -16.73 2.40
CA ILE A 90 0.74 -16.41 1.41
C ILE A 90 2.02 -17.21 1.66
N LYS A 91 2.41 -17.44 2.91
CA LYS A 91 3.52 -18.32 3.26
C LYS A 91 3.28 -19.76 2.82
N ALA A 92 2.10 -20.30 3.07
CA ALA A 92 1.71 -21.65 2.65
C ALA A 92 1.68 -21.77 1.13
N TYR A 93 1.16 -20.77 0.43
CA TYR A 93 1.13 -20.72 -1.02
C TYR A 93 2.54 -20.84 -1.63
N TRP A 94 3.49 -20.03 -1.15
CA TRP A 94 4.86 -20.07 -1.66
C TRP A 94 5.62 -21.32 -1.23
N ALA A 95 5.40 -21.81 -0.01
CA ALA A 95 6.00 -23.05 0.45
C ALA A 95 5.62 -24.23 -0.45
N GLN A 96 4.36 -24.33 -0.85
CA GLN A 96 3.89 -25.35 -1.78
C GLN A 96 4.53 -25.24 -3.16
N LEU A 97 4.62 -24.02 -3.70
CA LEU A 97 5.24 -23.79 -5.01
C LEU A 97 6.75 -24.06 -5.01
N LEU A 98 7.44 -23.68 -3.95
CA LEU A 98 8.87 -23.99 -3.76
C LEU A 98 9.10 -25.49 -3.66
N PHE A 99 8.30 -26.18 -2.86
CA PHE A 99 8.41 -27.63 -2.66
C PHE A 99 8.17 -28.42 -3.95
N THR A 100 7.26 -27.97 -4.79
CA THR A 100 6.93 -28.61 -6.07
C THR A 100 7.78 -28.10 -7.26
N GLY A 101 8.67 -27.13 -7.02
CA GLY A 101 9.50 -26.53 -8.07
C GLY A 101 8.73 -25.66 -9.08
N LYS A 102 7.52 -25.23 -8.75
CA LYS A 102 6.63 -24.50 -9.66
C LYS A 102 6.75 -22.98 -9.59
N GLY A 103 7.49 -22.44 -8.62
CA GLY A 103 7.67 -21.01 -8.49
C GLY A 103 8.47 -20.61 -7.26
N THR A 104 8.91 -19.37 -7.25
CA THR A 104 9.63 -18.73 -6.15
C THR A 104 8.91 -17.44 -5.76
N PRO A 105 8.89 -17.08 -4.46
CA PRO A 105 8.26 -15.84 -4.03
C PRO A 105 9.00 -14.62 -4.60
N PRO A 106 8.32 -13.45 -4.69
CA PRO A 106 8.98 -12.19 -4.97
C PRO A 106 10.11 -11.93 -3.98
N LYS A 107 11.18 -11.29 -4.46
CA LYS A 107 12.30 -10.94 -3.59
C LYS A 107 11.88 -9.84 -2.62
N GLU A 108 12.11 -10.06 -1.33
CA GLU A 108 11.99 -9.01 -0.32
C GLU A 108 13.19 -8.06 -0.41
N VAL A 109 12.90 -6.77 -0.57
CA VAL A 109 13.96 -5.75 -0.76
C VAL A 109 14.00 -4.70 0.35
N GLY A 110 13.20 -4.86 1.39
CA GLY A 110 13.18 -3.97 2.56
C GLY A 110 11.92 -3.14 2.66
N ALA A 111 12.08 -1.84 2.92
CA ALA A 111 10.96 -0.91 3.08
C ALA A 111 10.46 -0.34 1.75
N GLY A 112 9.37 0.44 1.79
CA GLY A 112 8.82 1.08 0.59
C GLY A 112 9.80 1.99 -0.14
N SER A 113 10.70 2.67 0.57
CA SER A 113 11.76 3.48 -0.02
C SER A 113 12.76 2.66 -0.85
N ASP A 114 13.07 1.45 -0.41
CA ASP A 114 13.94 0.53 -1.15
C ASP A 114 13.25 0.01 -2.41
N VAL A 115 11.97 -0.33 -2.31
CA VAL A 115 11.14 -0.72 -3.46
C VAL A 115 11.09 0.41 -4.49
N LYS A 116 10.78 1.62 -4.07
CA LYS A 116 10.70 2.80 -4.95
C LYS A 116 12.01 3.03 -5.69
N LYS A 117 13.13 2.97 -4.99
CA LYS A 117 14.47 3.15 -5.59
C LYS A 117 14.72 2.10 -6.67
N LEU A 118 14.50 0.83 -6.35
CA LEU A 118 14.76 -0.27 -7.30
C LEU A 118 13.86 -0.19 -8.54
N VAL A 119 12.57 0.09 -8.35
CA VAL A 119 11.62 0.24 -9.45
C VAL A 119 11.99 1.44 -10.35
N SER A 120 12.46 2.54 -9.76
CA SER A 120 12.92 3.71 -10.52
C SER A 120 14.16 3.44 -11.38
N GLU A 121 14.93 2.43 -11.06
CA GLU A 121 16.20 2.08 -11.74
C GLU A 121 16.06 0.92 -12.74
N ASN A 122 14.98 0.14 -12.67
CA ASN A 122 14.82 -1.06 -13.50
C ASN A 122 13.40 -1.16 -14.09
N PRO A 123 13.26 -1.04 -15.43
CA PRO A 123 11.96 -1.10 -16.10
C PRO A 123 11.23 -2.45 -16.00
N ALA A 124 11.92 -3.53 -15.65
CA ALA A 124 11.31 -4.84 -15.47
C ALA A 124 10.61 -5.00 -14.12
N LEU A 125 10.90 -4.15 -13.14
CA LEU A 125 10.38 -4.30 -11.79
C LEU A 125 8.97 -3.72 -11.64
N ILE A 126 8.21 -4.39 -10.80
CA ILE A 126 6.91 -3.92 -10.28
C ILE A 126 6.91 -4.10 -8.76
N GLY A 127 6.44 -3.11 -8.05
CA GLY A 127 6.36 -3.11 -6.60
C GLY A 127 5.16 -2.32 -6.12
N TYR A 128 5.09 -2.10 -4.81
CA TYR A 128 4.06 -1.27 -4.18
C TYR A 128 4.68 -0.46 -3.03
N ILE A 129 4.14 0.72 -2.80
CA ILE A 129 4.56 1.66 -1.76
C ILE A 129 3.35 2.38 -1.17
N ASP A 130 3.53 3.10 -0.09
CA ASP A 130 2.52 4.07 0.34
C ASP A 130 2.29 5.10 -0.76
N ALA A 131 1.03 5.37 -1.09
CA ALA A 131 0.69 6.29 -2.17
C ALA A 131 1.23 7.72 -1.94
N ALA A 132 1.37 8.12 -0.67
CA ALA A 132 1.95 9.41 -0.30
C ALA A 132 3.43 9.55 -0.70
N ASP A 133 4.13 8.44 -0.87
CA ASP A 133 5.56 8.41 -1.24
C ASP A 133 5.78 8.35 -2.75
N ALA A 134 4.72 8.22 -3.54
CA ALA A 134 4.81 8.21 -5.00
C ALA A 134 5.18 9.60 -5.53
N ASP A 135 6.13 9.64 -6.43
CA ASP A 135 6.58 10.86 -7.11
C ASP A 135 6.92 10.57 -8.59
N GLY A 136 7.50 11.53 -9.28
CA GLY A 136 7.85 11.40 -10.70
C GLY A 136 8.93 10.36 -11.01
N SER A 137 9.59 9.77 -10.00
CA SER A 137 10.59 8.71 -10.19
C SER A 137 9.98 7.35 -10.51
N VAL A 138 8.69 7.19 -10.26
CA VAL A 138 7.93 5.97 -10.53
C VAL A 138 6.55 6.30 -11.11
N LYS A 139 5.94 5.33 -11.76
CA LYS A 139 4.58 5.45 -12.31
C LYS A 139 3.61 4.60 -11.48
N VAL A 140 2.54 5.22 -11.00
CA VAL A 140 1.45 4.51 -10.32
C VAL A 140 0.54 3.89 -11.37
N VAL A 141 0.33 2.58 -11.29
CA VAL A 141 -0.55 1.83 -12.21
C VAL A 141 -1.84 1.36 -11.54
N HIS A 142 -1.88 1.34 -10.23
CA HIS A 142 -3.06 0.99 -9.44
C HIS A 142 -2.92 1.55 -8.03
N GLN A 143 -4.03 1.94 -7.43
CA GLN A 143 -4.07 2.46 -6.06
C GLN A 143 -5.31 1.93 -5.33
N PHE A 144 -5.15 1.62 -4.04
CA PHE A 144 -6.23 1.08 -3.21
C PHE A 144 -6.09 1.48 -1.75
#